data_817c611a9ebf284d23edd569dbdb1656
#
_entry.id   817c611a9ebf284d23edd569dbdb1656
#
_cell.length_a   1.000
_cell.length_b   1.000
_cell.length_c   1.000
_cell.angle_alpha   90.00
_cell.angle_beta   90.00
_cell.angle_gamma   90.00
#
_symmetry.space_group_name_H-M   'P 1'
#
loop_
_entity.id
_entity.type
_entity.pdbx_description
1 polymer ?
#
loop_
_entity_poly.entity_id
_entity_poly.type
_entity_poly.pdbx_seq_one_letter_code
_entity_poly.pdbx_strand_id
1 'polypeptide(L)'
;MADPEPEKAQLSSSLNMSAKKELLSTAMKRTSEWIFSQEIPSDVTVHVGEASFSLHKFPLVSKCGHIRKLVSESTDADLATVELPNCPGGAEAFELAAMFCYGINFEIGTENIAMLRCAAEYLEMTEEYAVGNLVGRTEAYINEVALKSLAGAVSVLHMSQSLLPTAEKVKLVSRCIDAIAFVACKDSHFSMLGRASDIGHHNKGLPSKPIVDWWAEDLTVLRIDIFQRVLVAMMSRGYKHYSLGPVLMLYAQKSLRGLQEVFGKGRKKIEPQQEHEKRVVLETIVSLLPREKNAFDLS
;
A
#
# COMPACT_ATOMS: atom_id res chain seq x y z
N MET A 1 -15.90 6.65 59.04
CA MET A 1 -16.19 7.30 57.75
C MET A 1 -15.07 6.87 56.82
N ALA A 2 -15.37 5.92 55.95
CA ALA A 2 -14.40 5.42 54.97
C ALA A 2 -14.65 6.15 53.64
N ASP A 3 -13.59 6.76 53.11
CA ASP A 3 -13.63 7.42 51.83
C ASP A 3 -13.85 6.38 50.69
N PRO A 4 -14.65 6.68 49.68
CA PRO A 4 -14.88 5.76 48.57
C PRO A 4 -13.64 5.65 47.70
N GLU A 5 -13.27 4.41 47.41
CA GLU A 5 -12.08 4.03 46.61
C GLU A 5 -12.02 4.69 45.22
N PRO A 6 -10.81 5.09 44.76
CA PRO A 6 -10.61 5.76 43.46
C PRO A 6 -10.90 4.86 42.25
N GLU A 7 -11.00 3.54 42.44
CA GLU A 7 -11.19 2.57 41.35
C GLU A 7 -12.61 2.58 40.76
N LYS A 8 -13.63 2.87 41.57
CA LYS A 8 -15.02 3.00 41.09
C LYS A 8 -15.26 4.27 40.28
N ALA A 9 -14.52 5.34 40.56
CA ALA A 9 -14.63 6.60 39.81
C ALA A 9 -14.01 6.50 38.41
N GLN A 10 -12.93 5.76 38.24
CA GLN A 10 -12.30 5.51 36.94
C GLN A 10 -13.12 4.59 36.03
N LEU A 11 -13.75 3.56 36.60
CA LEU A 11 -14.61 2.62 35.85
C LEU A 11 -15.88 3.31 35.37
N SER A 12 -16.50 4.17 36.15
CA SER A 12 -17.67 4.96 35.74
C SER A 12 -17.35 6.02 34.70
N SER A 13 -16.15 6.60 34.75
CA SER A 13 -15.65 7.57 33.78
C SER A 13 -15.39 6.92 32.41
N SER A 14 -14.80 5.72 32.39
CA SER A 14 -14.51 5.00 31.13
C SER A 14 -15.78 4.47 30.46
N LEU A 15 -16.74 3.98 31.24
CA LEU A 15 -18.06 3.56 30.75
C LEU A 15 -18.85 4.75 30.18
N ASN A 16 -18.76 5.91 30.83
CA ASN A 16 -19.42 7.13 30.35
C ASN A 16 -18.78 7.66 29.04
N MET A 17 -17.47 7.55 28.90
CA MET A 17 -16.76 7.91 27.66
C MET A 17 -17.09 6.97 26.50
N SER A 18 -17.20 5.66 26.76
CA SER A 18 -17.58 4.67 25.75
C SER A 18 -19.02 4.90 25.26
N ALA A 19 -19.97 5.07 26.18
CA ALA A 19 -21.38 5.38 25.87
C ALA A 19 -21.51 6.71 25.13
N LYS A 20 -20.75 7.74 25.50
CA LYS A 20 -20.74 9.03 24.82
C LYS A 20 -20.19 8.91 23.39
N LYS A 21 -19.14 8.09 23.19
CA LYS A 21 -18.56 7.81 21.87
C LYS A 21 -19.55 7.06 20.96
N GLU A 22 -20.29 6.12 21.52
CA GLU A 22 -21.31 5.34 20.79
C GLU A 22 -22.52 6.20 20.42
N LEU A 23 -22.97 7.06 21.32
CA LEU A 23 -24.05 8.05 21.06
C LEU A 23 -23.64 9.05 19.98
N LEU A 24 -22.41 9.57 20.01
CA LEU A 24 -21.88 10.47 18.98
C LEU A 24 -21.79 9.77 17.63
N SER A 25 -21.32 8.53 17.58
CA SER A 25 -21.28 7.73 16.34
C SER A 25 -22.67 7.49 15.77
N THR A 26 -23.65 7.16 16.62
CA THR A 26 -25.04 6.96 16.21
C THR A 26 -25.68 8.26 15.74
N ALA A 27 -25.42 9.37 16.42
CA ALA A 27 -25.91 10.68 16.01
C ALA A 27 -25.32 11.11 14.66
N MET A 28 -24.02 10.89 14.42
CA MET A 28 -23.37 11.19 13.14
C MET A 28 -23.94 10.34 12.00
N LYS A 29 -24.18 9.05 12.21
CA LYS A 29 -24.85 8.19 11.23
C LYS A 29 -26.25 8.69 10.89
N ARG A 30 -27.05 8.98 11.88
CA ARG A 30 -28.41 9.53 11.68
C ARG A 30 -28.40 10.88 10.98
N THR A 31 -27.43 11.75 11.30
CA THR A 31 -27.26 13.03 10.63
C THR A 31 -26.91 12.84 9.16
N SER A 32 -26.00 11.89 8.84
CA SER A 32 -25.66 11.57 7.46
C SER A 32 -26.84 10.99 6.69
N GLU A 33 -27.55 10.03 7.26
CA GLU A 33 -28.76 9.45 6.68
C GLU A 33 -29.85 10.54 6.46
N TRP A 34 -30.01 11.44 7.42
CA TRP A 34 -30.97 12.55 7.32
C TRP A 34 -30.57 13.55 6.23
N ILE A 35 -29.28 13.92 6.11
CA ILE A 35 -28.75 14.80 5.06
C ILE A 35 -29.03 14.21 3.68
N PHE A 36 -28.81 12.92 3.48
CA PHE A 36 -29.06 12.27 2.20
C PHE A 36 -30.55 12.02 1.93
N SER A 37 -31.34 11.71 2.96
CA SER A 37 -32.78 11.44 2.79
C SER A 37 -33.65 12.70 2.58
N GLN A 38 -33.18 13.86 3.06
CA GLN A 38 -33.91 15.13 2.94
C GLN A 38 -33.49 15.96 1.73
N GLU A 39 -32.59 15.43 0.86
CA GLU A 39 -32.09 16.16 -0.31
C GLU A 39 -31.56 17.57 0.03
N ILE A 40 -30.84 17.69 1.16
CA ILE A 40 -30.28 18.97 1.58
C ILE A 40 -29.33 19.47 0.50
N PRO A 41 -29.47 20.68 -0.02
CA PRO A 41 -28.58 21.21 -1.05
C PRO A 41 -27.17 21.25 -0.59
N SER A 42 -26.23 20.82 -1.45
CA SER A 42 -24.79 20.94 -1.20
C SER A 42 -24.40 22.42 -1.06
N ASP A 43 -23.49 22.70 -0.14
CA ASP A 43 -22.95 24.05 0.11
C ASP A 43 -21.49 24.18 -0.35
N VAL A 44 -20.91 23.11 -0.91
CA VAL A 44 -19.57 23.10 -1.50
C VAL A 44 -19.46 22.10 -2.63
N THR A 45 -18.77 22.48 -3.69
CA THR A 45 -18.32 21.58 -4.77
C THR A 45 -16.84 21.34 -4.66
N VAL A 46 -16.41 20.08 -4.55
CA VAL A 46 -15.01 19.71 -4.50
C VAL A 46 -14.60 19.11 -5.85
N HIS A 47 -13.59 19.69 -6.48
CA HIS A 47 -13.02 19.20 -7.73
C HIS A 47 -11.74 18.39 -7.46
N VAL A 48 -11.70 17.17 -8.01
CA VAL A 48 -10.53 16.26 -7.91
C VAL A 48 -10.20 15.78 -9.31
N GLY A 49 -9.20 16.38 -9.92
CA GLY A 49 -8.93 16.18 -11.34
C GLY A 49 -10.13 16.61 -12.21
N GLU A 50 -10.68 15.67 -12.97
CA GLU A 50 -11.85 15.94 -13.82
C GLU A 50 -13.19 15.66 -13.09
N ALA A 51 -13.16 15.08 -11.91
CA ALA A 51 -14.35 14.75 -11.14
C ALA A 51 -14.81 15.89 -10.23
N SER A 52 -16.12 16.03 -10.08
CA SER A 52 -16.77 17.04 -9.23
C SER A 52 -17.72 16.38 -8.25
N PHE A 53 -17.60 16.76 -6.98
CA PHE A 53 -18.40 16.22 -5.88
C PHE A 53 -19.19 17.35 -5.21
N SER A 54 -20.52 17.30 -5.29
CA SER A 54 -21.41 18.20 -4.57
C SER A 54 -21.62 17.70 -3.15
N LEU A 55 -21.04 18.38 -2.17
CA LEU A 55 -20.92 17.92 -0.78
C LEU A 55 -21.32 19.04 0.20
N HIS A 56 -21.13 18.76 1.50
CA HIS A 56 -21.39 19.71 2.58
C HIS A 56 -20.09 20.03 3.33
N LYS A 57 -19.83 21.29 3.59
CA LYS A 57 -18.62 21.77 4.29
C LYS A 57 -18.45 21.12 5.65
N PHE A 58 -19.52 21.05 6.45
CA PHE A 58 -19.40 20.61 7.84
C PHE A 58 -18.80 19.20 8.02
N PRO A 59 -19.25 18.13 7.34
CA PRO A 59 -18.62 16.81 7.44
C PRO A 59 -17.15 16.84 7.03
N LEU A 60 -16.78 17.59 5.99
CA LEU A 60 -15.43 17.67 5.48
C LEU A 60 -14.50 18.41 6.44
N VAL A 61 -14.84 19.64 6.85
CA VAL A 61 -13.98 20.46 7.73
C VAL A 61 -13.84 19.87 9.14
N SER A 62 -14.75 18.99 9.54
CA SER A 62 -14.67 18.33 10.84
C SER A 62 -13.57 17.29 10.92
N LYS A 63 -13.13 16.73 9.77
CA LYS A 63 -12.17 15.63 9.71
C LYS A 63 -10.98 15.88 8.78
N CYS A 64 -11.11 16.75 7.78
CA CYS A 64 -10.08 17.08 6.82
C CYS A 64 -9.40 18.41 7.18
N GLY A 65 -8.17 18.36 7.70
CA GLY A 65 -7.40 19.55 8.03
C GLY A 65 -7.10 20.42 6.83
N HIS A 66 -6.77 19.79 5.69
CA HIS A 66 -6.47 20.52 4.45
C HIS A 66 -7.70 21.31 3.94
N ILE A 67 -8.87 20.68 3.86
CA ILE A 67 -10.11 21.38 3.44
C ILE A 67 -10.49 22.45 4.47
N ARG A 68 -10.31 22.18 5.77
CA ARG A 68 -10.57 23.15 6.83
C ARG A 68 -9.73 24.42 6.66
N LYS A 69 -8.43 24.27 6.33
CA LYS A 69 -7.54 25.41 6.06
C LYS A 69 -8.00 26.19 4.85
N LEU A 70 -8.29 25.52 3.72
CA LEU A 70 -8.77 26.18 2.51
C LEU A 70 -10.05 26.98 2.76
N VAL A 71 -11.00 26.44 3.53
CA VAL A 71 -12.24 27.14 3.89
C VAL A 71 -11.96 28.31 4.83
N SER A 72 -11.03 28.19 5.77
CA SER A 72 -10.71 29.28 6.74
C SER A 72 -9.87 30.40 6.15
N GLU A 73 -9.05 30.14 5.15
CA GLU A 73 -8.17 31.10 4.48
C GLU A 73 -8.89 31.89 3.38
N SER A 74 -10.04 31.37 2.92
CA SER A 74 -10.85 32.03 1.94
C SER A 74 -11.45 33.32 2.54
N THR A 75 -11.21 34.45 1.85
CA THR A 75 -11.81 35.76 2.19
C THR A 75 -13.27 35.86 1.83
N ASP A 76 -13.75 34.95 0.96
CA ASP A 76 -15.16 34.85 0.61
C ASP A 76 -15.87 33.97 1.64
N ALA A 77 -16.84 34.59 2.35
CA ALA A 77 -17.73 33.88 3.28
C ALA A 77 -18.49 32.71 2.62
N ASP A 78 -18.58 32.71 1.28
CA ASP A 78 -19.25 31.73 0.42
C ASP A 78 -18.27 30.96 -0.47
N LEU A 79 -17.17 30.39 0.09
CA LEU A 79 -16.36 29.46 -0.69
C LEU A 79 -17.25 28.30 -1.18
N ALA A 80 -17.74 28.40 -2.42
CA ALA A 80 -18.61 27.39 -3.03
C ALA A 80 -17.80 26.27 -3.69
N THR A 81 -16.49 26.46 -3.90
CA THR A 81 -15.66 25.52 -4.67
C THR A 81 -14.31 25.29 -3.98
N VAL A 82 -13.90 24.03 -3.91
CA VAL A 82 -12.59 23.58 -3.40
C VAL A 82 -11.89 22.77 -4.48
N GLU A 83 -10.66 23.15 -4.82
CA GLU A 83 -9.85 22.46 -5.81
C GLU A 83 -8.80 21.57 -5.13
N LEU A 84 -8.74 20.29 -5.52
CA LEU A 84 -7.77 19.29 -5.03
C LEU A 84 -7.03 18.65 -6.23
N PRO A 85 -6.18 19.40 -6.94
CA PRO A 85 -5.60 18.96 -8.22
C PRO A 85 -4.66 17.77 -8.10
N ASN A 86 -4.04 17.56 -6.95
CA ASN A 86 -2.99 16.56 -6.74
C ASN A 86 -3.37 15.54 -5.64
N CYS A 87 -4.65 15.26 -5.46
CA CYS A 87 -5.09 14.26 -4.50
C CYS A 87 -4.54 12.87 -4.89
N PRO A 88 -3.72 12.23 -4.05
CA PRO A 88 -3.18 10.90 -4.35
C PRO A 88 -4.29 9.87 -4.45
N GLY A 89 -4.28 9.06 -5.53
CA GLY A 89 -5.34 8.13 -5.83
C GLY A 89 -6.57 8.77 -6.50
N GLY A 90 -6.53 10.08 -6.76
CA GLY A 90 -7.54 10.81 -7.54
C GLY A 90 -8.93 10.79 -6.91
N ALA A 91 -9.94 10.81 -7.80
CA ALA A 91 -11.35 10.87 -7.43
C ALA A 91 -11.81 9.69 -6.56
N GLU A 92 -11.34 8.48 -6.85
CA GLU A 92 -11.70 7.27 -6.12
C GLU A 92 -11.24 7.34 -4.65
N ALA A 93 -10.00 7.75 -4.42
CA ALA A 93 -9.48 7.89 -3.06
C ALA A 93 -10.18 9.01 -2.28
N PHE A 94 -10.50 10.12 -2.95
CA PHE A 94 -11.26 11.21 -2.36
C PHE A 94 -12.69 10.80 -2.02
N GLU A 95 -13.38 10.05 -2.89
CA GLU A 95 -14.72 9.53 -2.64
C GLU A 95 -14.77 8.70 -1.35
N LEU A 96 -13.85 7.76 -1.17
CA LEU A 96 -13.74 6.97 0.05
C LEU A 96 -13.44 7.83 1.29
N ALA A 97 -12.58 8.83 1.15
CA ALA A 97 -12.29 9.79 2.22
C ALA A 97 -13.54 10.64 2.57
N ALA A 98 -14.30 11.06 1.57
CA ALA A 98 -15.57 11.76 1.76
C ALA A 98 -16.59 10.87 2.46
N MET A 99 -16.77 9.62 2.01
CA MET A 99 -17.63 8.62 2.69
C MET A 99 -17.25 8.49 4.16
N PHE A 100 -15.94 8.45 4.47
CA PHE A 100 -15.46 8.45 5.86
C PHE A 100 -15.87 9.71 6.63
N CYS A 101 -15.82 10.89 6.01
CA CYS A 101 -16.27 12.14 6.62
C CYS A 101 -17.75 12.08 7.01
N TYR A 102 -18.56 11.53 6.14
CA TYR A 102 -19.99 11.35 6.36
C TYR A 102 -20.34 10.18 7.30
N GLY A 103 -19.38 9.39 7.74
CA GLY A 103 -19.60 8.21 8.58
C GLY A 103 -20.25 7.04 7.83
N ILE A 104 -20.18 7.05 6.50
CA ILE A 104 -20.60 5.94 5.65
C ILE A 104 -19.56 4.82 5.74
N ASN A 105 -20.02 3.61 5.99
CA ASN A 105 -19.13 2.45 6.07
C ASN A 105 -18.72 2.01 4.67
N PHE A 106 -17.44 1.72 4.52
CA PHE A 106 -16.87 1.05 3.35
C PHE A 106 -15.80 0.05 3.80
N GLU A 107 -15.47 -0.88 2.94
CA GLU A 107 -14.46 -1.89 3.23
C GLU A 107 -13.06 -1.36 2.96
N ILE A 108 -12.16 -1.53 3.93
CA ILE A 108 -10.73 -1.29 3.77
C ILE A 108 -10.08 -2.62 3.43
N GLY A 109 -9.47 -2.69 2.25
CA GLY A 109 -8.78 -3.86 1.72
C GLY A 109 -7.38 -3.54 1.22
N THR A 110 -6.64 -4.58 0.81
CA THR A 110 -5.29 -4.42 0.23
C THR A 110 -5.30 -3.64 -1.08
N GLU A 111 -6.44 -3.58 -1.76
CA GLU A 111 -6.64 -2.90 -3.04
C GLU A 111 -6.73 -1.38 -2.88
N ASN A 112 -7.32 -0.89 -1.77
CA ASN A 112 -7.57 0.53 -1.58
C ASN A 112 -6.75 1.18 -0.45
N ILE A 113 -6.11 0.39 0.41
CA ILE A 113 -5.40 0.91 1.58
C ILE A 113 -4.25 1.88 1.21
N ALA A 114 -3.54 1.62 0.12
CA ALA A 114 -2.42 2.45 -0.31
C ALA A 114 -2.90 3.86 -0.71
N MET A 115 -3.93 3.94 -1.54
CA MET A 115 -4.50 5.23 -1.96
C MET A 115 -5.18 5.95 -0.79
N LEU A 116 -5.90 5.23 0.07
CA LEU A 116 -6.52 5.79 1.26
C LEU A 116 -5.50 6.39 2.22
N ARG A 117 -4.38 5.69 2.47
CA ARG A 117 -3.32 6.21 3.34
C ARG A 117 -2.69 7.48 2.77
N CYS A 118 -2.43 7.49 1.46
CA CYS A 118 -1.87 8.66 0.79
C CYS A 118 -2.85 9.83 0.73
N ALA A 119 -4.13 9.58 0.42
CA ALA A 119 -5.17 10.60 0.44
C ALA A 119 -5.43 11.15 1.84
N ALA A 120 -5.46 10.29 2.86
CA ALA A 120 -5.63 10.70 4.25
C ALA A 120 -4.48 11.62 4.73
N GLU A 121 -3.24 11.36 4.30
CA GLU A 121 -2.11 12.25 4.55
C GLU A 121 -2.27 13.59 3.85
N TYR A 122 -2.61 13.57 2.56
CA TYR A 122 -2.81 14.77 1.75
C TYR A 122 -3.95 15.65 2.30
N LEU A 123 -5.04 15.04 2.73
CA LEU A 123 -6.18 15.71 3.31
C LEU A 123 -5.99 16.08 4.79
N GLU A 124 -4.84 15.75 5.37
CA GLU A 124 -4.54 15.98 6.80
C GLU A 124 -5.61 15.39 7.73
N MET A 125 -6.05 14.15 7.46
CA MET A 125 -7.07 13.48 8.27
C MET A 125 -6.44 12.80 9.50
N THR A 126 -5.80 13.60 10.34
CA THR A 126 -5.06 13.18 11.55
C THR A 126 -5.93 13.22 12.81
N GLU A 127 -5.40 12.64 13.90
CA GLU A 127 -6.05 12.67 15.22
C GLU A 127 -6.20 14.09 15.79
N GLU A 128 -5.47 15.06 15.25
CA GLU A 128 -5.58 16.48 15.63
C GLU A 128 -6.98 17.04 15.31
N TYR A 129 -7.57 16.61 14.18
CA TYR A 129 -8.87 17.11 13.73
C TYR A 129 -10.03 16.25 14.23
N ALA A 130 -9.84 14.94 14.34
CA ALA A 130 -10.88 14.04 14.84
C ALA A 130 -10.26 12.77 15.44
N VAL A 131 -10.80 12.32 16.57
CA VAL A 131 -10.39 11.05 17.20
C VAL A 131 -10.79 9.86 16.33
N GLY A 132 -9.85 8.94 16.09
CA GLY A 132 -10.06 7.78 15.22
C GLY A 132 -10.17 8.16 13.74
N ASN A 133 -9.42 9.18 13.34
CA ASN A 133 -9.43 9.70 11.97
C ASN A 133 -8.77 8.74 10.97
N LEU A 134 -8.86 9.03 9.69
CA LEU A 134 -8.53 8.10 8.62
C LEU A 134 -7.05 7.73 8.58
N VAL A 135 -6.12 8.64 8.92
CA VAL A 135 -4.68 8.32 9.04
C VAL A 135 -4.48 7.21 10.06
N GLY A 136 -5.01 7.35 11.27
CA GLY A 136 -4.88 6.33 12.31
C GLY A 136 -5.50 4.98 11.92
N ARG A 137 -6.67 4.98 11.27
CA ARG A 137 -7.34 3.75 10.80
C ARG A 137 -6.56 3.03 9.71
N THR A 138 -6.03 3.78 8.73
CA THR A 138 -5.22 3.19 7.67
C THR A 138 -3.90 2.63 8.20
N GLU A 139 -3.26 3.32 9.14
CA GLU A 139 -2.05 2.84 9.82
C GLU A 139 -2.31 1.54 10.61
N ALA A 140 -3.42 1.46 11.33
CA ALA A 140 -3.80 0.25 12.05
C ALA A 140 -3.98 -0.94 11.08
N TYR A 141 -4.72 -0.76 9.98
CA TYR A 141 -4.92 -1.81 8.98
C TYR A 141 -3.60 -2.25 8.34
N ILE A 142 -2.73 -1.30 7.97
CA ILE A 142 -1.42 -1.61 7.37
C ILE A 142 -0.60 -2.48 8.32
N ASN A 143 -0.50 -2.10 9.60
CA ASN A 143 0.33 -2.80 10.58
C ASN A 143 -0.25 -4.14 11.03
N GLU A 144 -1.56 -4.21 11.22
CA GLU A 144 -2.22 -5.36 11.84
C GLU A 144 -2.67 -6.40 10.83
N VAL A 145 -2.88 -6.01 9.57
CA VAL A 145 -3.40 -6.88 8.53
C VAL A 145 -2.44 -6.98 7.34
N ALA A 146 -2.21 -5.88 6.61
CA ALA A 146 -1.56 -5.93 5.32
C ALA A 146 -0.10 -6.41 5.39
N LEU A 147 0.68 -5.91 6.36
CA LEU A 147 2.10 -6.27 6.52
C LEU A 147 2.33 -7.61 7.26
N LYS A 148 1.28 -8.31 7.69
CA LYS A 148 1.40 -9.62 8.36
C LYS A 148 1.59 -10.77 7.38
N SER A 149 1.25 -10.59 6.12
CA SER A 149 1.41 -11.61 5.08
C SER A 149 2.23 -11.09 3.91
N LEU A 150 2.93 -11.99 3.23
CA LEU A 150 3.68 -11.64 2.02
C LEU A 150 2.73 -11.09 0.94
N ALA A 151 1.65 -11.79 0.65
CA ALA A 151 0.68 -11.40 -0.36
C ALA A 151 0.09 -10.01 -0.09
N GLY A 152 -0.26 -9.71 1.17
CA GLY A 152 -0.75 -8.39 1.58
C GLY A 152 0.29 -7.30 1.37
N ALA A 153 1.54 -7.53 1.80
CA ALA A 153 2.63 -6.56 1.62
C ALA A 153 2.95 -6.32 0.14
N VAL A 154 2.94 -7.37 -0.69
CA VAL A 154 3.17 -7.26 -2.16
C VAL A 154 2.02 -6.50 -2.83
N SER A 155 0.76 -6.81 -2.48
CA SER A 155 -0.42 -6.13 -3.03
C SER A 155 -0.36 -4.63 -2.73
N VAL A 156 -0.14 -4.26 -1.46
CA VAL A 156 -0.02 -2.85 -1.05
C VAL A 156 1.17 -2.16 -1.74
N LEU A 157 2.32 -2.83 -1.86
CA LEU A 157 3.49 -2.30 -2.55
C LEU A 157 3.21 -2.07 -4.03
N HIS A 158 2.53 -3.01 -4.68
CA HIS A 158 2.12 -2.90 -6.07
C HIS A 158 1.22 -1.67 -6.30
N MET A 159 0.18 -1.52 -5.49
CA MET A 159 -0.72 -0.36 -5.56
C MET A 159 -0.01 0.97 -5.25
N SER A 160 1.01 0.95 -4.38
CA SER A 160 1.79 2.14 -4.01
C SER A 160 2.63 2.72 -5.16
N GLN A 161 2.92 1.94 -6.20
CA GLN A 161 3.77 2.37 -7.32
C GLN A 161 3.19 3.53 -8.12
N SER A 162 1.87 3.61 -8.24
CA SER A 162 1.15 4.70 -8.89
C SER A 162 0.99 5.95 -8.02
N LEU A 163 1.32 5.84 -6.73
CA LEU A 163 1.12 6.88 -5.71
C LEU A 163 2.42 7.59 -5.30
N LEU A 164 3.49 7.37 -6.06
CA LEU A 164 4.76 8.06 -5.83
C LEU A 164 4.63 9.54 -6.22
N PRO A 165 5.27 10.48 -5.50
CA PRO A 165 6.17 10.26 -4.36
C PRO A 165 5.48 10.18 -2.99
N THR A 166 4.15 10.32 -2.89
CA THR A 166 3.45 10.39 -1.60
C THR A 166 3.60 9.10 -0.80
N ALA A 167 3.52 7.92 -1.46
CA ALA A 167 3.72 6.63 -0.81
C ALA A 167 5.11 6.48 -0.16
N GLU A 168 6.15 7.16 -0.69
CA GLU A 168 7.47 7.23 -0.05
C GLU A 168 7.46 8.17 1.17
N LYS A 169 6.82 9.33 1.07
CA LYS A 169 6.72 10.30 2.18
C LYS A 169 6.07 9.66 3.42
N VAL A 170 5.01 8.88 3.23
CA VAL A 170 4.34 8.16 4.31
C VAL A 170 5.04 6.85 4.70
N LYS A 171 6.22 6.58 4.14
CA LYS A 171 7.06 5.38 4.38
C LYS A 171 6.34 4.05 4.07
N LEU A 172 5.30 4.08 3.24
CA LEU A 172 4.54 2.88 2.92
C LEU A 172 5.39 1.90 2.09
N VAL A 173 6.10 2.41 1.09
CA VAL A 173 6.97 1.61 0.22
C VAL A 173 8.07 0.90 1.01
N SER A 174 8.81 1.63 1.84
CA SER A 174 9.89 1.03 2.63
C SER A 174 9.38 -0.04 3.60
N ARG A 175 8.25 0.22 4.27
CA ARG A 175 7.65 -0.75 5.21
C ARG A 175 7.18 -2.02 4.51
N CYS A 176 6.59 -1.92 3.32
CA CYS A 176 6.22 -3.08 2.52
C CYS A 176 7.45 -3.89 2.09
N ILE A 177 8.50 -3.22 1.61
CA ILE A 177 9.78 -3.86 1.23
C ILE A 177 10.38 -4.62 2.43
N ASP A 178 10.41 -3.99 3.60
CA ASP A 178 10.94 -4.59 4.82
C ASP A 178 10.13 -5.82 5.27
N ALA A 179 8.79 -5.75 5.17
CA ALA A 179 7.90 -6.85 5.51
C ALA A 179 8.08 -8.03 4.54
N ILE A 180 8.14 -7.77 3.23
CA ILE A 180 8.38 -8.78 2.20
C ILE A 180 9.74 -9.47 2.45
N ALA A 181 10.81 -8.68 2.62
CA ALA A 181 12.14 -9.22 2.85
C ALA A 181 12.21 -10.04 4.15
N PHE A 182 11.51 -9.63 5.20
CA PHE A 182 11.46 -10.38 6.45
C PHE A 182 10.76 -11.73 6.28
N VAL A 183 9.58 -11.76 5.67
CA VAL A 183 8.81 -13.02 5.50
C VAL A 183 9.54 -13.97 4.55
N ALA A 184 10.01 -13.48 3.40
CA ALA A 184 10.70 -14.29 2.42
C ALA A 184 12.01 -14.92 2.97
N CYS A 185 12.79 -14.15 3.74
CA CYS A 185 14.05 -14.68 4.33
C CYS A 185 13.78 -15.66 5.47
N LYS A 186 12.75 -15.45 6.29
CA LYS A 186 12.39 -16.36 7.38
C LYS A 186 12.06 -17.76 6.86
N ASP A 187 11.25 -17.85 5.82
CA ASP A 187 10.84 -19.13 5.27
C ASP A 187 11.95 -19.81 4.48
N SER A 188 12.84 -19.05 3.83
CA SER A 188 14.02 -19.61 3.15
C SER A 188 14.99 -20.28 4.13
N HIS A 189 15.19 -19.74 5.32
CA HIS A 189 15.97 -20.38 6.38
C HIS A 189 15.37 -21.71 6.84
N PHE A 190 14.05 -21.79 6.94
CA PHE A 190 13.35 -23.02 7.37
C PHE A 190 13.44 -24.13 6.31
N SER A 191 13.34 -23.77 5.02
CA SER A 191 13.47 -24.71 3.90
C SER A 191 14.88 -25.31 3.78
N MET A 192 15.93 -24.58 4.16
CA MET A 192 17.31 -25.10 4.16
C MET A 192 17.58 -26.04 5.32
N LEU A 193 17.02 -25.80 6.51
CA LEU A 193 17.17 -26.69 7.67
C LEU A 193 16.48 -28.05 7.44
N GLY A 194 15.33 -28.06 6.78
CA GLY A 194 14.61 -29.29 6.42
C GLY A 194 15.35 -30.16 5.38
N ARG A 195 16.20 -29.58 4.55
CA ARG A 195 17.00 -30.31 3.54
C ARG A 195 18.28 -30.91 4.07
N ALA A 196 18.83 -30.42 5.18
CA ALA A 196 20.02 -30.98 5.79
C ALA A 196 19.77 -32.36 6.44
N SER A 197 18.51 -32.74 6.70
CA SER A 197 18.15 -34.03 7.28
C SER A 197 17.83 -35.15 6.25
N ASP A 198 17.79 -34.82 4.96
CA ASP A 198 17.36 -35.79 3.91
C ASP A 198 18.49 -36.18 2.94
N ILE A 199 19.74 -36.02 3.36
CA ILE A 199 20.91 -36.54 2.60
C ILE A 199 21.09 -38.02 2.91
N GLY A 200 20.25 -38.86 2.31
CA GLY A 200 20.33 -40.30 2.51
C GLY A 200 19.49 -41.13 1.58
N HIS A 201 19.38 -40.82 0.29
CA HIS A 201 19.09 -41.81 -0.74
C HIS A 201 19.40 -41.27 -2.16
N HIS A 202 20.43 -41.91 -2.77
CA HIS A 202 20.74 -41.76 -4.18
C HIS A 202 19.52 -42.13 -5.06
N ASN A 203 19.01 -41.17 -5.83
CA ASN A 203 18.32 -41.48 -7.07
C ASN A 203 18.89 -40.59 -8.19
N LYS A 204 19.68 -41.20 -9.06
CA LYS A 204 20.17 -40.61 -10.31
C LYS A 204 19.01 -40.63 -11.29
N GLY A 205 18.56 -39.47 -11.75
CA GLY A 205 17.72 -39.41 -12.96
C GLY A 205 16.75 -38.24 -12.98
N LEU A 206 16.97 -37.35 -13.86
CA LEU A 206 16.27 -36.19 -14.43
C LEU A 206 16.76 -34.83 -13.92
N PRO A 207 16.95 -33.86 -14.85
CA PRO A 207 17.26 -32.50 -14.47
C PRO A 207 16.06 -31.93 -13.70
N SER A 208 16.20 -31.83 -12.37
CA SER A 208 15.19 -31.21 -11.54
C SER A 208 15.05 -29.76 -11.97
N LYS A 209 13.82 -29.34 -12.31
CA LYS A 209 13.50 -27.93 -12.53
C LYS A 209 14.08 -27.12 -11.37
N PRO A 210 14.72 -25.98 -11.64
CA PRO A 210 15.20 -25.13 -10.57
C PRO A 210 14.02 -24.81 -9.64
N ILE A 211 14.16 -25.16 -8.37
CA ILE A 211 13.10 -24.92 -7.39
C ILE A 211 13.13 -23.42 -7.13
N VAL A 212 12.17 -22.71 -7.71
CA VAL A 212 11.93 -21.30 -7.46
C VAL A 212 11.24 -21.20 -6.09
N ASP A 213 11.69 -20.29 -5.26
CA ASP A 213 11.04 -20.03 -3.97
C ASP A 213 9.58 -19.62 -4.18
N TRP A 214 8.69 -20.10 -3.34
CA TRP A 214 7.23 -19.93 -3.47
C TRP A 214 6.77 -18.46 -3.58
N TRP A 215 7.51 -17.55 -2.96
CA TRP A 215 7.22 -16.10 -2.95
C TRP A 215 7.66 -15.38 -4.23
N ALA A 216 8.53 -15.98 -5.05
CA ALA A 216 9.14 -15.31 -6.21
C ALA A 216 8.13 -14.94 -7.28
N GLU A 217 7.08 -15.73 -7.42
CA GLU A 217 6.00 -15.46 -8.38
C GLU A 217 5.23 -14.19 -8.03
N ASP A 218 4.95 -13.98 -6.75
CA ASP A 218 4.21 -12.81 -6.27
C ASP A 218 4.98 -11.50 -6.53
N LEU A 219 6.31 -11.53 -6.50
CA LEU A 219 7.12 -10.35 -6.77
C LEU A 219 7.15 -9.91 -8.23
N THR A 220 6.70 -10.76 -9.16
CA THR A 220 6.74 -10.45 -10.60
C THR A 220 5.76 -9.38 -11.04
N VAL A 221 4.81 -8.97 -10.20
CA VAL A 221 3.87 -7.86 -10.45
C VAL A 221 4.49 -6.49 -10.19
N LEU A 222 5.64 -6.45 -9.50
CA LEU A 222 6.31 -5.21 -9.14
C LEU A 222 7.10 -4.65 -10.34
N ARG A 223 7.19 -3.33 -10.43
CA ARG A 223 8.10 -2.66 -11.36
C ARG A 223 9.54 -3.04 -11.05
N ILE A 224 10.39 -3.03 -12.06
CA ILE A 224 11.78 -3.49 -11.95
C ILE A 224 12.59 -2.72 -10.89
N ASP A 225 12.36 -1.42 -10.75
CA ASP A 225 13.04 -0.59 -9.74
C ASP A 225 12.63 -0.98 -8.31
N ILE A 226 11.37 -1.24 -8.08
CA ILE A 226 10.85 -1.69 -6.78
C ILE A 226 11.26 -3.14 -6.50
N PHE A 227 11.18 -4.02 -7.52
CA PHE A 227 11.65 -5.39 -7.43
C PHE A 227 13.13 -5.46 -7.03
N GLN A 228 13.99 -4.64 -7.66
CA GLN A 228 15.40 -4.52 -7.28
C GLN A 228 15.57 -4.13 -5.80
N ARG A 229 14.82 -3.14 -5.33
CA ARG A 229 14.87 -2.71 -3.92
C ARG A 229 14.48 -3.83 -2.95
N VAL A 230 13.46 -4.64 -3.29
CA VAL A 230 13.08 -5.82 -2.51
C VAL A 230 14.22 -6.83 -2.44
N LEU A 231 14.85 -7.16 -3.58
CA LEU A 231 15.99 -8.10 -3.60
C LEU A 231 17.18 -7.58 -2.79
N VAL A 232 17.49 -6.28 -2.88
CA VAL A 232 18.56 -5.66 -2.07
C VAL A 232 18.23 -5.76 -0.57
N ALA A 233 16.99 -5.52 -0.17
CA ALA A 233 16.54 -5.67 1.22
C ALA A 233 16.62 -7.13 1.70
N MET A 234 16.32 -8.10 0.84
CA MET A 234 16.45 -9.53 1.15
C MET A 234 17.92 -9.92 1.31
N MET A 235 18.82 -9.45 0.44
CA MET A 235 20.25 -9.70 0.55
C MET A 235 20.84 -9.12 1.84
N SER A 236 20.40 -7.92 2.24
CA SER A 236 20.84 -7.33 3.50
C SER A 236 20.39 -8.11 4.74
N ARG A 237 19.36 -8.97 4.61
CA ARG A 237 18.86 -9.89 5.63
C ARG A 237 19.46 -11.30 5.53
N GLY A 238 20.45 -11.49 4.66
CA GLY A 238 21.20 -12.76 4.53
C GLY A 238 20.67 -13.70 3.45
N TYR A 239 19.73 -13.27 2.59
CA TYR A 239 19.36 -14.05 1.42
C TYR A 239 20.56 -14.16 0.48
N LYS A 240 20.89 -15.39 0.09
CA LYS A 240 22.16 -15.68 -0.57
C LYS A 240 22.11 -15.28 -2.05
N HIS A 241 23.13 -14.56 -2.49
CA HIS A 241 23.24 -14.01 -3.83
C HIS A 241 23.15 -15.09 -4.94
N TYR A 242 23.67 -16.30 -4.70
CA TYR A 242 23.59 -17.40 -5.67
C TYR A 242 22.17 -17.95 -5.85
N SER A 243 21.24 -17.71 -4.91
CA SER A 243 19.85 -18.12 -5.00
C SER A 243 18.99 -17.16 -5.83
N LEU A 244 19.53 -16.00 -6.24
CA LEU A 244 18.79 -15.00 -7.02
C LEU A 244 18.55 -15.44 -8.47
N GLY A 245 19.39 -16.28 -9.06
CA GLY A 245 19.32 -16.67 -10.47
C GLY A 245 17.93 -17.14 -10.91
N PRO A 246 17.31 -18.12 -10.25
CA PRO A 246 15.97 -18.60 -10.57
C PRO A 246 14.90 -17.52 -10.45
N VAL A 247 15.00 -16.64 -9.46
CA VAL A 247 14.06 -15.54 -9.21
C VAL A 247 14.15 -14.49 -10.32
N LEU A 248 15.36 -14.09 -10.69
CA LEU A 248 15.61 -13.16 -11.79
C LEU A 248 15.13 -13.73 -13.13
N MET A 249 15.37 -15.03 -13.37
CA MET A 249 14.91 -15.71 -14.58
C MET A 249 13.37 -15.72 -14.66
N LEU A 250 12.68 -16.00 -13.55
CA LEU A 250 11.22 -15.98 -13.51
C LEU A 250 10.67 -14.57 -13.79
N TYR A 251 11.26 -13.56 -13.18
CA TYR A 251 10.89 -12.17 -13.43
C TYR A 251 11.10 -11.79 -14.90
N ALA A 252 12.28 -12.12 -15.48
CA ALA A 252 12.58 -11.89 -16.88
C ALA A 252 11.56 -12.57 -17.81
N GLN A 253 11.26 -13.84 -17.56
CA GLN A 253 10.30 -14.60 -18.36
C GLN A 253 8.90 -13.96 -18.36
N LYS A 254 8.43 -13.46 -17.22
CA LYS A 254 7.11 -12.81 -17.12
C LYS A 254 7.13 -11.42 -17.74
N SER A 255 8.13 -10.62 -17.45
CA SER A 255 8.22 -9.23 -17.93
C SER A 255 8.48 -9.13 -19.44
N LEU A 256 9.14 -10.15 -20.03
CA LEU A 256 9.57 -10.15 -21.43
C LEU A 256 8.70 -11.06 -22.34
N ARG A 257 7.65 -11.68 -21.82
CA ARG A 257 6.78 -12.59 -22.60
C ARG A 257 6.29 -12.02 -23.92
N GLY A 258 6.04 -10.73 -24.02
CA GLY A 258 5.63 -10.09 -25.27
C GLY A 258 6.73 -9.97 -26.34
N LEU A 259 8.00 -10.30 -26.04
CA LEU A 259 9.08 -10.29 -27.05
C LEU A 259 9.05 -11.50 -27.98
N GLN A 260 8.65 -12.66 -27.51
CA GLN A 260 8.60 -13.88 -28.33
C GLN A 260 7.55 -13.82 -29.46
N GLU A 261 6.45 -13.10 -29.25
CA GLU A 261 5.41 -12.93 -30.28
C GLU A 261 5.85 -11.99 -31.40
N VAL A 262 6.84 -11.13 -31.17
CA VAL A 262 7.35 -10.18 -32.16
C VAL A 262 8.36 -10.83 -33.11
N PHE A 263 9.06 -11.87 -32.71
CA PHE A 263 9.97 -12.63 -33.57
C PHE A 263 9.29 -13.71 -34.41
N GLY A 264 8.02 -14.04 -34.10
CA GLY A 264 7.20 -15.01 -34.85
C GLY A 264 6.11 -14.30 -35.65
N LYS A 265 6.34 -14.07 -36.95
CA LYS A 265 5.36 -13.66 -37.95
C LYS A 265 4.57 -12.38 -37.71
N GLY A 266 5.09 -11.28 -38.21
CA GLY A 266 4.36 -10.00 -38.41
C GLY A 266 4.84 -8.90 -37.53
N ARG A 267 5.63 -8.00 -38.10
CA ARG A 267 6.11 -6.74 -37.50
C ARG A 267 4.94 -5.87 -37.02
N LYS A 268 4.43 -6.10 -35.80
CA LYS A 268 3.79 -5.01 -35.04
C LYS A 268 4.92 -4.11 -34.55
N LYS A 269 4.92 -2.83 -34.97
CA LYS A 269 5.83 -1.83 -34.42
C LYS A 269 5.60 -1.80 -32.89
N ILE A 270 6.64 -2.20 -32.14
CA ILE A 270 6.66 -2.00 -30.69
C ILE A 270 6.73 -0.49 -30.49
N GLU A 271 5.89 0.04 -29.61
CA GLU A 271 5.98 1.46 -29.26
C GLU A 271 7.35 1.74 -28.62
N PRO A 272 8.01 2.85 -28.95
CA PRO A 272 9.35 3.18 -28.45
C PRO A 272 9.44 3.16 -26.90
N GLN A 273 8.35 3.45 -26.23
CA GLN A 273 8.26 3.44 -24.78
C GLN A 273 8.34 2.02 -24.21
N GLN A 274 7.67 1.05 -24.84
CA GLN A 274 7.72 -0.36 -24.42
C GLN A 274 9.10 -0.98 -24.67
N GLU A 275 9.77 -0.57 -25.74
CA GLU A 275 11.14 -1.02 -26.03
C GLU A 275 12.12 -0.49 -24.96
N HIS A 276 11.97 0.76 -24.58
CA HIS A 276 12.77 1.37 -23.52
C HIS A 276 12.56 0.67 -22.18
N GLU A 277 11.30 0.42 -21.77
CA GLU A 277 10.97 -0.29 -20.52
C GLU A 277 11.59 -1.69 -20.48
N LYS A 278 11.48 -2.45 -21.58
CA LYS A 278 12.08 -3.79 -21.69
C LYS A 278 13.60 -3.77 -21.62
N ARG A 279 14.23 -2.75 -22.20
CA ARG A 279 15.67 -2.54 -22.11
C ARG A 279 16.12 -2.27 -20.68
N VAL A 280 15.41 -1.39 -19.96
CA VAL A 280 15.68 -1.10 -18.53
C VAL A 280 15.55 -2.37 -17.69
N VAL A 281 14.54 -3.20 -17.96
CA VAL A 281 14.37 -4.49 -17.26
C VAL A 281 15.58 -5.40 -17.51
N LEU A 282 16.02 -5.55 -18.76
CA LEU A 282 17.17 -6.40 -19.09
C LEU A 282 18.48 -5.89 -18.47
N GLU A 283 18.76 -4.60 -18.59
CA GLU A 283 19.97 -3.99 -18.01
C GLU A 283 20.00 -4.16 -16.47
N THR A 284 18.87 -3.98 -15.82
CA THR A 284 18.75 -4.16 -14.37
C THR A 284 18.96 -5.62 -13.97
N ILE A 285 18.32 -6.57 -14.67
CA ILE A 285 18.49 -8.00 -14.39
C ILE A 285 19.94 -8.42 -14.57
N VAL A 286 20.59 -7.99 -15.65
CA VAL A 286 22.01 -8.29 -15.89
C VAL A 286 22.90 -7.73 -14.77
N SER A 287 22.59 -6.55 -14.26
CA SER A 287 23.33 -5.95 -13.14
C SER A 287 23.19 -6.70 -11.82
N LEU A 288 22.07 -7.40 -11.63
CA LEU A 288 21.74 -8.17 -10.42
C LEU A 288 22.25 -9.62 -10.48
N LEU A 289 22.68 -10.10 -11.67
CA LEU A 289 23.23 -11.45 -11.78
C LEU A 289 24.49 -11.62 -10.94
N PRO A 290 24.65 -12.78 -10.26
CA PRO A 290 25.86 -13.11 -9.54
C PRO A 290 27.05 -13.07 -10.51
N ARG A 291 28.03 -12.22 -10.24
CA ARG A 291 29.31 -12.28 -10.94
C ARG A 291 30.10 -13.41 -10.32
N GLU A 292 30.28 -14.53 -11.02
CA GLU A 292 31.26 -15.51 -10.62
C GLU A 292 32.63 -14.82 -10.59
N LYS A 293 33.27 -14.77 -9.43
CA LYS A 293 34.70 -14.47 -9.38
C LYS A 293 35.38 -15.62 -10.12
N ASN A 294 35.82 -15.36 -11.32
CA ASN A 294 36.66 -16.31 -12.06
C ASN A 294 37.81 -16.73 -11.16
N ALA A 295 37.82 -17.99 -10.79
CA ALA A 295 38.98 -18.67 -10.20
C ALA A 295 40.04 -18.85 -11.29
N PHE A 296 40.57 -17.74 -11.81
CA PHE A 296 41.78 -17.69 -12.65
C PHE A 296 42.75 -16.69 -12.03
N ASP A 297 43.22 -16.98 -10.84
CA ASP A 297 44.55 -16.60 -10.39
C ASP A 297 45.29 -17.90 -10.09
N LEU A 298 45.74 -18.53 -11.18
CA LEU A 298 46.83 -19.50 -11.21
C LEU A 298 48.08 -18.73 -11.60
N SER A 299 48.90 -18.34 -10.61
CA SER A 299 50.38 -18.39 -10.66
C SER A 299 50.95 -17.90 -9.34
#